data_f0bd88822cf8254b574ac5b9872ee60c
#
_entry.id   f0bd88822cf8254b574ac5b9872ee60c
#
_cell.length_a   1.000
_cell.length_b   1.000
_cell.length_c   1.000
_cell.angle_alpha   90.00
_cell.angle_beta   90.00
_cell.angle_gamma   90.00
#
_symmetry.space_group_name_H-M   'P 1'
#
loop_
_entity.id
_entity.type
_entity.pdbx_description
1 polymer ?
#
loop_
_entity_poly.entity_id
_entity_poly.type
_entity_poly.pdbx_seq_one_letter_code
_entity_poly.pdbx_strand_id
1 'polypeptide(L)'
;MRKVLVLEDEPNIRSFVVINLKRAGYETIEAGDGEEALEQIRKNPDTKVVLLDIMLPGEIDGFEVCRRIRAGNPQIGIIMLTARTQEMDKVTGLMTGADDYVTKPFSPAELTARVDALYRRAGGETLRDKDEIS
;
A
#
# COMPACT_ATOMS: atom_id res chain seq x y z
N MET A 1 -14.06 -9.37 0.49
CA MET A 1 -12.63 -9.77 0.49
C MET A 1 -11.78 -8.53 0.71
N ARG A 2 -10.77 -8.64 1.55
CA ARG A 2 -9.92 -7.48 1.89
C ARG A 2 -8.78 -7.39 0.89
N LYS A 3 -8.83 -6.40 0.01
CA LYS A 3 -7.88 -6.27 -1.09
C LYS A 3 -6.79 -5.25 -0.78
N VAL A 4 -5.56 -5.63 -1.11
CA VAL A 4 -4.39 -4.76 -0.97
C VAL A 4 -3.63 -4.80 -2.30
N LEU A 5 -3.34 -3.63 -2.83
CA LEU A 5 -2.51 -3.53 -4.03
C LEU A 5 -1.05 -3.42 -3.61
N VAL A 6 -0.20 -4.22 -4.25
CA VAL A 6 1.24 -4.19 -3.98
C VAL A 6 1.94 -3.74 -5.25
N LEU A 7 2.52 -2.54 -5.19
CA LEU A 7 3.26 -1.96 -6.31
C LEU A 7 4.74 -1.96 -5.97
N GLU A 8 5.45 -2.89 -6.57
CA GLU A 8 6.86 -3.09 -6.32
C GLU A 8 7.47 -3.67 -7.59
N ASP A 9 8.50 -3.02 -8.13
CA ASP A 9 9.10 -3.49 -9.37
C ASP A 9 10.05 -4.66 -9.18
N GLU A 10 10.60 -4.82 -7.98
CA GLU A 10 11.54 -5.92 -7.70
C GLU A 10 10.74 -7.19 -7.41
N PRO A 11 10.82 -8.21 -8.28
CA PRO A 11 9.94 -9.37 -8.14
C PRO A 11 10.12 -10.13 -6.83
N ASN A 12 11.35 -10.23 -6.32
CA ASN A 12 11.59 -10.97 -5.09
C ASN A 12 10.96 -10.27 -3.89
N ILE A 13 11.07 -8.95 -3.84
CA ILE A 13 10.46 -8.17 -2.76
C ILE A 13 8.95 -8.24 -2.89
N ARG A 14 8.44 -8.11 -4.11
CA ARG A 14 7.00 -8.17 -4.33
C ARG A 14 6.43 -9.51 -3.87
N SER A 15 7.10 -10.61 -4.22
CA SER A 15 6.67 -11.94 -3.80
C SER A 15 6.67 -12.10 -2.29
N PHE A 16 7.70 -11.58 -1.65
CA PHE A 16 7.81 -11.64 -0.19
C PHE A 16 6.63 -10.92 0.46
N VAL A 17 6.33 -9.73 0.00
CA VAL A 17 5.22 -8.95 0.53
C VAL A 17 3.89 -9.67 0.28
N VAL A 18 3.69 -10.15 -0.93
CA VAL A 18 2.44 -10.82 -1.32
C VAL A 18 2.20 -12.06 -0.47
N ILE A 19 3.24 -12.89 -0.29
CA ILE A 19 3.10 -14.11 0.50
C ILE A 19 2.66 -13.78 1.93
N ASN A 20 3.29 -12.77 2.53
CA ASN A 20 2.96 -12.44 3.90
C ASN A 20 1.58 -11.83 4.05
N LEU A 21 1.15 -11.02 3.08
CA LEU A 21 -0.20 -10.48 3.11
C LEU A 21 -1.25 -11.56 2.94
N LYS A 22 -0.99 -12.52 2.06
CA LYS A 22 -1.93 -13.63 1.88
C LYS A 22 -2.05 -14.47 3.14
N ARG A 23 -0.93 -14.69 3.83
CA ARG A 23 -0.97 -15.40 5.09
C ARG A 23 -1.80 -14.66 6.14
N ALA A 24 -1.84 -13.34 6.04
CA ALA A 24 -2.61 -12.53 6.97
C ALA A 24 -4.08 -12.41 6.58
N GLY A 25 -4.48 -13.05 5.47
CA GLY A 25 -5.88 -13.08 5.07
C GLY A 25 -6.29 -12.04 4.04
N TYR A 26 -5.34 -11.39 3.40
CA TYR A 26 -5.64 -10.39 2.39
C TYR A 26 -5.62 -10.99 1.00
N GLU A 27 -6.44 -10.45 0.13
CA GLU A 27 -6.34 -10.71 -1.30
C GLU A 27 -5.40 -9.65 -1.87
N THR A 28 -4.39 -10.09 -2.61
CA THR A 28 -3.38 -9.19 -3.13
C THR A 28 -3.56 -8.97 -4.62
N ILE A 29 -3.31 -7.73 -5.04
CA ILE A 29 -3.28 -7.35 -6.45
C ILE A 29 -1.88 -6.83 -6.69
N GLU A 30 -1.23 -7.28 -7.75
CA GLU A 30 0.17 -6.95 -7.99
C GLU A 30 0.34 -6.00 -9.15
N ALA A 31 1.32 -5.13 -9.05
CA ALA A 31 1.70 -4.24 -10.14
C ALA A 31 3.21 -4.03 -10.08
N GLY A 32 3.84 -3.95 -11.25
CA GLY A 32 5.27 -3.78 -11.36
C GLY A 32 5.71 -2.37 -11.72
N ASP A 33 4.77 -1.51 -12.12
CA ASP A 33 5.06 -0.11 -12.41
C ASP A 33 3.85 0.73 -12.12
N GLY A 34 4.02 2.05 -12.25
CA GLY A 34 2.97 2.98 -11.86
C GLY A 34 1.74 2.92 -12.75
N GLU A 35 1.95 2.76 -14.04
CA GLU A 35 0.82 2.67 -14.95
C GLU A 35 -0.03 1.46 -14.66
N GLU A 36 0.61 0.33 -14.42
CA GLU A 36 -0.12 -0.89 -14.09
C GLU A 36 -0.88 -0.73 -12.78
N ALA A 37 -0.27 -0.05 -11.81
CA ALA A 37 -0.93 0.16 -10.52
C ALA A 37 -2.20 0.98 -10.69
N LEU A 38 -2.14 2.05 -11.48
CA LEU A 38 -3.32 2.88 -11.68
C LEU A 38 -4.41 2.11 -12.42
N GLU A 39 -4.02 1.27 -13.37
CA GLU A 39 -4.99 0.42 -14.07
C GLU A 39 -5.64 -0.57 -13.11
N GLN A 40 -4.86 -1.19 -12.24
CA GLN A 40 -5.40 -2.16 -11.29
C GLN A 40 -6.33 -1.51 -10.27
N ILE A 41 -6.02 -0.30 -9.84
CA ILE A 41 -6.90 0.44 -8.94
C ILE A 41 -8.24 0.70 -9.62
N ARG A 42 -8.20 1.06 -10.91
CA ARG A 42 -9.42 1.32 -11.65
C ARG A 42 -10.27 0.07 -11.78
N LYS A 43 -9.62 -1.08 -11.99
CA LYS A 43 -10.33 -2.35 -12.14
C LYS A 43 -10.83 -2.90 -10.81
N ASN A 44 -10.24 -2.47 -9.70
CA ASN A 44 -10.58 -3.00 -8.38
C ASN A 44 -10.91 -1.84 -7.44
N PRO A 45 -12.07 -1.20 -7.65
CA PRO A 45 -12.41 0.00 -6.86
C PRO A 45 -12.66 -0.30 -5.39
N ASP A 46 -12.75 -1.56 -5.01
CA ASP A 46 -12.91 -1.95 -3.62
C ASP A 46 -11.58 -2.13 -2.89
N THR A 47 -10.46 -1.80 -3.53
CA THR A 47 -9.16 -1.84 -2.88
C THR A 47 -9.11 -0.78 -1.78
N LYS A 48 -8.70 -1.18 -0.57
CA LYS A 48 -8.69 -0.28 0.57
C LYS A 48 -7.30 0.19 0.96
N VAL A 49 -6.26 -0.55 0.62
CA VAL A 49 -4.90 -0.22 1.02
C VAL A 49 -3.98 -0.46 -0.16
N VAL A 50 -3.01 0.42 -0.33
CA VAL A 50 -1.99 0.31 -1.36
C VAL A 50 -0.62 0.37 -0.70
N LEU A 51 0.23 -0.61 -1.02
CA LEU A 51 1.65 -0.57 -0.67
C LEU A 51 2.40 -0.23 -1.94
N LEU A 52 3.21 0.81 -1.90
CA LEU A 52 3.92 1.20 -3.12
C LEU A 52 5.34 1.62 -2.83
N ASP A 53 6.23 1.21 -3.72
CA ASP A 53 7.64 1.59 -3.67
C ASP A 53 7.77 3.00 -4.23
N ILE A 54 8.68 3.77 -3.63
CA ILE A 54 8.94 5.12 -4.10
C ILE A 54 9.70 5.09 -5.42
N MET A 55 10.68 4.19 -5.52
CA MET A 55 11.55 4.12 -6.70
C MET A 55 10.98 3.12 -7.68
N LEU A 56 10.37 3.61 -8.74
CA LEU A 56 9.72 2.77 -9.73
C LEU A 56 10.27 3.07 -11.12
N PRO A 57 10.27 2.08 -12.02
CA PRO A 57 10.64 2.31 -13.42
C PRO A 57 9.50 3.02 -14.14
N GLY A 58 9.79 3.57 -15.32
CA GLY A 58 8.78 4.19 -16.13
C GLY A 58 8.70 5.68 -15.90
N GLU A 59 7.64 6.29 -16.42
CA GLU A 59 7.52 7.73 -16.42
C GLU A 59 6.98 8.29 -15.13
N ILE A 60 6.28 7.49 -14.35
CA ILE A 60 5.74 7.97 -13.09
C ILE A 60 6.36 7.18 -11.94
N ASP A 61 6.77 7.91 -10.91
CA ASP A 61 7.39 7.29 -9.74
C ASP A 61 6.32 7.05 -8.66
N GLY A 62 6.78 6.55 -7.52
CA GLY A 62 5.86 6.24 -6.44
C GLY A 62 5.14 7.45 -5.88
N PHE A 63 5.79 8.60 -5.85
CA PHE A 63 5.15 9.81 -5.38
C PHE A 63 4.00 10.22 -6.28
N GLU A 64 4.22 10.13 -7.60
CA GLU A 64 3.18 10.50 -8.55
C GLU A 64 2.01 9.53 -8.49
N VAL A 65 2.29 8.23 -8.36
CA VAL A 65 1.23 7.23 -8.20
C VAL A 65 0.41 7.54 -6.95
N CYS A 66 1.07 7.84 -5.84
CA CYS A 66 0.40 8.17 -4.60
C CYS A 66 -0.51 9.38 -4.78
N ARG A 67 0.00 10.42 -5.43
CA ARG A 67 -0.77 11.63 -5.65
C ARG A 67 -2.02 11.36 -6.47
N ARG A 68 -1.87 10.58 -7.54
CA ARG A 68 -3.01 10.28 -8.42
C ARG A 68 -4.05 9.41 -7.73
N ILE A 69 -3.60 8.42 -6.96
CA ILE A 69 -4.53 7.57 -6.23
C ILE A 69 -5.30 8.39 -5.21
N ARG A 70 -4.60 9.25 -4.48
CA ARG A 70 -5.23 10.07 -3.46
C ARG A 70 -6.23 11.06 -4.06
N ALA A 71 -5.93 11.59 -5.23
CA ALA A 71 -6.84 12.51 -5.88
C ALA A 71 -8.16 11.83 -6.24
N GLY A 72 -8.10 10.55 -6.59
CA GLY A 72 -9.30 9.81 -6.95
C GLY A 72 -10.00 9.15 -5.78
N ASN A 73 -9.33 8.99 -4.64
CA ASN A 73 -9.91 8.32 -3.48
C ASN A 73 -9.26 8.84 -2.20
N PRO A 74 -9.90 9.80 -1.52
CA PRO A 74 -9.31 10.37 -0.31
C PRO A 74 -9.30 9.42 0.87
N GLN A 75 -9.96 8.28 0.79
CA GLN A 75 -10.09 7.38 1.93
C GLN A 75 -9.18 6.17 1.86
N ILE A 76 -8.58 5.88 0.71
CA ILE A 76 -7.73 4.72 0.57
C ILE A 76 -6.48 4.89 1.43
N GLY A 77 -6.01 3.80 2.05
CA GLY A 77 -4.79 3.85 2.85
C GLY A 77 -3.59 3.63 1.96
N ILE A 78 -2.56 4.46 2.12
CA ILE A 78 -1.36 4.36 1.29
C ILE A 78 -0.14 4.24 2.18
N ILE A 79 0.63 3.17 2.00
CA ILE A 79 1.90 2.95 2.69
C ILE A 79 3.01 3.00 1.67
N MET A 80 4.00 3.85 1.91
CA MET A 80 5.17 3.93 1.06
C MET A 80 6.27 3.01 1.57
N LEU A 81 6.85 2.22 0.66
CA LEU A 81 7.99 1.39 0.97
C LEU A 81 9.23 2.13 0.49
N THR A 82 10.22 2.28 1.35
CA THR A 82 11.42 3.01 0.99
C THR A 82 12.65 2.27 1.47
N ALA A 83 13.70 2.28 0.64
CA ALA A 83 14.93 1.59 0.96
C ALA A 83 15.69 2.26 2.10
N ARG A 84 15.46 3.54 2.31
CA ARG A 84 16.21 4.29 3.31
C ARG A 84 15.31 5.33 3.94
N THR A 85 15.60 5.61 5.19
CA THR A 85 14.94 6.68 5.89
C THR A 85 15.66 7.98 5.54
N GLN A 86 15.13 8.69 4.57
CA GLN A 86 15.61 10.00 4.20
C GLN A 86 14.60 11.00 4.67
N GLU A 87 15.05 12.00 5.40
CA GLU A 87 14.13 13.01 5.91
C GLU A 87 13.35 13.68 4.78
N MET A 88 14.07 13.97 3.70
CA MET A 88 13.46 14.60 2.54
C MET A 88 12.38 13.72 1.92
N ASP A 89 12.67 12.44 1.81
CA ASP A 89 11.72 11.51 1.20
C ASP A 89 10.47 11.39 2.04
N LYS A 90 10.62 11.36 3.36
CA LYS A 90 9.47 11.25 4.25
C LYS A 90 8.56 12.45 4.13
N VAL A 91 9.15 13.64 4.13
CA VAL A 91 8.37 14.86 4.02
C VAL A 91 7.64 14.88 2.69
N THR A 92 8.34 14.58 1.60
CA THR A 92 7.74 14.58 0.28
C THR A 92 6.59 13.57 0.20
N GLY A 93 6.80 12.38 0.75
CA GLY A 93 5.77 11.36 0.73
C GLY A 93 4.51 11.77 1.47
N LEU A 94 4.67 12.36 2.66
CA LEU A 94 3.53 12.83 3.42
C LEU A 94 2.79 13.94 2.69
N MET A 95 3.53 14.79 2.01
CA MET A 95 2.91 15.87 1.26
C MET A 95 2.15 15.38 0.04
N THR A 96 2.48 14.19 -0.45
CA THR A 96 1.76 13.61 -1.58
C THR A 96 0.55 12.79 -1.15
N GLY A 97 0.34 12.65 0.15
CA GLY A 97 -0.87 11.99 0.65
C GLY A 97 -0.68 10.59 1.21
N ALA A 98 0.55 10.15 1.41
CA ALA A 98 0.79 8.84 2.03
C ALA A 98 0.38 8.88 3.50
N ASP A 99 -0.11 7.75 3.99
CA ASP A 99 -0.51 7.63 5.38
C ASP A 99 0.60 7.09 6.26
N ASP A 100 1.53 6.35 5.71
CA ASP A 100 2.55 5.69 6.51
C ASP A 100 3.75 5.36 5.65
N TYR A 101 4.83 5.05 6.31
CA TYR A 101 6.10 4.65 5.70
C TYR A 101 6.58 3.37 6.33
N VAL A 102 7.17 2.51 5.51
CA VAL A 102 7.87 1.33 6.01
C VAL A 102 9.25 1.31 5.35
N THR A 103 10.30 1.26 6.16
CA THR A 103 11.67 1.29 5.68
C THR A 103 12.18 -0.12 5.41
N LYS A 104 12.77 -0.32 4.26
CA LYS A 104 13.40 -1.60 3.94
C LYS A 104 14.75 -1.69 4.64
N PRO A 105 15.16 -2.85 5.13
CA PRO A 105 14.36 -4.07 5.22
C PRO A 105 13.33 -3.98 6.32
N PHE A 106 12.17 -4.57 6.08
CA PHE A 106 11.08 -4.53 7.06
C PHE A 106 10.73 -5.96 7.47
N SER A 107 10.15 -6.08 8.66
CA SER A 107 9.69 -7.38 9.11
C SER A 107 8.27 -7.63 8.59
N PRO A 108 7.92 -8.89 8.33
CA PRO A 108 6.54 -9.19 7.93
C PRO A 108 5.52 -8.76 8.97
N ALA A 109 5.87 -8.92 10.25
CA ALA A 109 4.95 -8.55 11.32
C ALA A 109 4.69 -7.05 11.34
N GLU A 110 5.73 -6.26 11.14
CA GLU A 110 5.56 -4.80 11.10
C GLU A 110 4.68 -4.39 9.93
N LEU A 111 4.96 -4.95 8.76
CA LEU A 111 4.22 -4.60 7.56
C LEU A 111 2.74 -4.95 7.71
N THR A 112 2.46 -6.17 8.18
CA THR A 112 1.08 -6.61 8.35
C THR A 112 0.33 -5.76 9.36
N ALA A 113 1.00 -5.40 10.46
CA ALA A 113 0.38 -4.58 11.48
C ALA A 113 -0.01 -3.20 10.94
N ARG A 114 0.85 -2.62 10.09
CA ARG A 114 0.55 -1.32 9.51
C ARG A 114 -0.57 -1.41 8.49
N VAL A 115 -0.60 -2.48 7.71
CA VAL A 115 -1.69 -2.71 6.76
C VAL A 115 -3.01 -2.87 7.51
N ASP A 116 -3.00 -3.65 8.59
CA ASP A 116 -4.21 -3.85 9.39
C ASP A 116 -4.73 -2.52 9.93
N ALA A 117 -3.85 -1.70 10.46
CA ALA A 117 -4.23 -0.42 11.03
C ALA A 117 -4.86 0.48 9.97
N LEU A 118 -4.24 0.55 8.79
CA LEU A 118 -4.77 1.38 7.72
C LEU A 118 -6.04 0.82 7.14
N TYR A 119 -6.14 -0.50 7.07
CA TYR A 119 -7.36 -1.10 6.53
C TYR A 119 -8.58 -0.67 7.36
N ARG A 120 -8.43 -0.65 8.66
CA ARG A 120 -9.51 -0.21 9.53
C ARG A 120 -9.81 1.27 9.34
N ARG A 121 -8.75 2.11 9.26
CA ARG A 121 -8.92 3.55 9.11
C ARG A 121 -9.52 3.93 7.76
N ALA A 122 -9.24 3.15 6.74
CA ALA A 122 -9.75 3.44 5.39
C ALA A 122 -11.21 3.05 5.23
N GLY A 123 -11.89 2.75 6.33
CA GLY A 123 -13.29 2.42 6.28
C GLY A 123 -13.58 0.98 5.95
N GLY A 124 -12.53 0.16 5.88
CA GLY A 124 -12.72 -1.25 5.67
C GLY A 124 -13.25 -1.88 6.94
N GLU A 125 -14.38 -2.55 6.85
CA GLU A 125 -14.90 -3.25 7.98
C GLU A 125 -14.08 -4.48 8.27
N THR A 126 -13.76 -4.69 9.53
CA THR A 126 -13.03 -5.87 9.93
C THR A 126 -13.90 -6.73 10.81
N LEU A 127 -13.58 -8.01 10.87
CA LEU A 127 -14.31 -8.90 11.77
C LEU A 127 -14.12 -8.47 13.21
N ARG A 128 -12.95 -7.92 13.53
CA ARG A 128 -12.70 -7.48 14.89
C ARG A 128 -13.65 -6.35 15.30
N ASP A 129 -13.90 -5.43 14.37
CA ASP A 129 -14.82 -4.34 14.67
C ASP A 129 -16.22 -4.88 14.97
N LYS A 130 -16.65 -5.86 14.19
CA LYS A 130 -17.97 -6.47 14.42
C LYS A 130 -18.00 -7.23 15.72
N ASP A 131 -16.92 -7.92 16.03
CA ASP A 131 -16.84 -8.66 17.27
C ASP A 131 -16.94 -7.75 18.48
N GLU A 132 -16.31 -6.58 18.39
CA GLU A 132 -16.35 -5.64 19.48
C GLU A 132 -17.75 -5.09 19.71
N ILE A 133 -18.49 -4.95 18.66
CA ILE A 133 -19.86 -4.49 18.76
C ILE A 133 -20.74 -5.56 19.36
N SER A 134 -20.46 -6.78 19.02
CA SER A 134 -21.22 -7.89 19.54
C SER A 134 -20.84 -8.15 20.99
#